data_840785026b6c0f77c7830d1f95aa809c
#
_entry.id   840785026b6c0f77c7830d1f95aa809c
#
_cell.length_a   1.000
_cell.length_b   1.000
_cell.length_c   1.000
_cell.angle_alpha   90.00
_cell.angle_beta   90.00
_cell.angle_gamma   90.00
#
_symmetry.space_group_name_H-M   'P 1'
#
loop_
_entity.id
_entity.type
_entity.pdbx_description
1 polymer ?
#
loop_
_entity_poly.entity_id
_entity_poly.type
_entity_poly.pdbx_seq_one_letter_code
_entity_poly.pdbx_strand_id
1 'polypeptide(L)'
;MNATPDHPELDRLSADLAGLLGRIGLDPSGEWPARRDRIDIRFAASAARHPGRVAARDAEGEATYLELEWMADDIARRLSGRTGPGSAVAVRAQRSRMAAGAVVGALRAGAAVLPLEPGHNAGLQEFLMRDAGAEMVVSDGGLLRDEIPVAKAGRFVIAVRPEMAMRREIPPKTAFLALPSGGDPGRALAVRPVTHMDVLSWVDACLPMLESGPDDVWTYFHSMTLDLGMREMWGPLLSGGRTVVVDRDTASDAPAFVRLLAEQEVTVVTQLPSAFARLNAAARGTALPALRHVLLSDEPVDGAVLADWRSAGIAPRALAWDVSGSPSVL
;
A
#
# COMPACT_ATOMS: atom_id res chain seq x y z
N MET A 1 -26.52 20.38 -23.10
CA MET A 1 -27.11 19.52 -22.06
C MET A 1 -26.81 18.08 -22.47
N ASN A 2 -25.69 17.54 -22.05
CA ASN A 2 -25.36 16.14 -22.29
C ASN A 2 -25.85 15.33 -21.07
N ALA A 3 -26.86 14.52 -21.26
CA ALA A 3 -27.33 13.57 -20.28
C ALA A 3 -26.23 12.52 -20.05
N THR A 4 -25.80 12.39 -18.84
CA THR A 4 -24.94 11.27 -18.38
C THR A 4 -25.70 9.97 -18.66
N PRO A 5 -25.09 8.94 -19.26
CA PRO A 5 -25.78 7.67 -19.47
C PRO A 5 -26.15 7.05 -18.12
N ASP A 6 -27.42 6.65 -18.04
CA ASP A 6 -28.01 5.95 -16.90
C ASP A 6 -27.33 4.57 -16.79
N HIS A 7 -26.50 4.35 -15.77
CA HIS A 7 -25.85 3.08 -15.49
C HIS A 7 -26.52 2.43 -14.26
N PRO A 8 -27.57 1.62 -14.44
CA PRO A 8 -28.30 0.99 -13.32
C PRO A 8 -27.43 0.06 -12.43
N GLU A 9 -26.31 -0.40 -12.95
CA GLU A 9 -25.31 -1.12 -12.14
C GLU A 9 -24.55 -0.19 -11.18
N LEU A 10 -24.19 1.02 -11.61
CA LEU A 10 -23.53 2.02 -10.75
C LEU A 10 -24.46 2.52 -9.63
N ASP A 11 -25.75 2.64 -9.89
CA ASP A 11 -26.72 3.04 -8.87
C ASP A 11 -26.94 1.95 -7.82
N ARG A 12 -27.00 0.66 -8.23
CA ARG A 12 -26.99 -0.47 -7.32
C ARG A 12 -25.72 -0.55 -6.50
N LEU A 13 -24.57 -0.39 -7.14
CA LEU A 13 -23.25 -0.39 -6.50
C LEU A 13 -23.13 0.76 -5.49
N SER A 14 -23.65 1.93 -5.79
CA SER A 14 -23.71 3.08 -4.89
C SER A 14 -24.59 2.83 -3.67
N ALA A 15 -25.74 2.15 -3.84
CA ALA A 15 -26.64 1.78 -2.75
C ALA A 15 -26.02 0.70 -1.85
N ASP A 16 -25.34 -0.30 -2.43
CA ASP A 16 -24.63 -1.34 -1.70
C ASP A 16 -23.46 -0.76 -0.91
N LEU A 17 -22.74 0.20 -1.48
CA LEU A 17 -21.67 0.94 -0.80
C LEU A 17 -22.22 1.77 0.36
N ALA A 18 -23.33 2.48 0.17
CA ALA A 18 -23.98 3.25 1.24
C ALA A 18 -24.42 2.32 2.41
N GLY A 19 -24.96 1.14 2.09
CA GLY A 19 -25.29 0.12 3.06
C GLY A 19 -24.07 -0.45 3.80
N LEU A 20 -22.95 -0.62 3.10
CA LEU A 20 -21.67 -1.05 3.68
C LEU A 20 -21.11 0.02 4.62
N LEU A 21 -21.09 1.27 4.19
CA LEU A 21 -20.63 2.41 4.98
C LEU A 21 -21.46 2.58 6.25
N GLY A 22 -22.78 2.43 6.17
CA GLY A 22 -23.66 2.46 7.34
C GLY A 22 -23.35 1.36 8.35
N ARG A 23 -22.97 0.14 7.91
CA ARG A 23 -22.58 -0.98 8.80
C ARG A 23 -21.26 -0.72 9.55
N ILE A 24 -20.36 0.02 8.96
CA ILE A 24 -19.09 0.42 9.61
C ILE A 24 -19.17 1.79 10.31
N GLY A 25 -20.38 2.36 10.41
CA GLY A 25 -20.65 3.62 11.11
C GLY A 25 -20.20 4.87 10.36
N LEU A 26 -20.11 4.78 9.03
CA LEU A 26 -19.75 5.90 8.17
C LEU A 26 -21.00 6.45 7.46
N ASP A 27 -21.19 7.77 7.52
CA ASP A 27 -22.28 8.47 6.83
C ASP A 27 -21.87 8.80 5.38
N PRO A 28 -22.60 8.30 4.36
CA PRO A 28 -22.33 8.63 2.96
C PRO A 28 -22.54 10.12 2.61
N SER A 29 -23.20 10.91 3.46
CA SER A 29 -23.45 12.35 3.24
C SER A 29 -22.23 13.25 3.50
N GLY A 30 -21.12 12.72 3.99
CA GLY A 30 -19.84 13.42 4.07
C GLY A 30 -19.49 14.05 5.43
N GLU A 31 -20.36 13.97 6.43
CA GLU A 31 -19.98 14.26 7.82
C GLU A 31 -19.35 13.00 8.45
N TRP A 32 -18.04 12.87 8.30
CA TRP A 32 -17.27 11.73 8.79
C TRP A 32 -17.07 11.83 10.30
N PRO A 33 -17.34 10.75 11.08
CA PRO A 33 -17.09 10.75 12.51
C PRO A 33 -15.61 10.99 12.82
N ALA A 34 -15.34 11.48 14.02
CA ALA A 34 -14.03 11.92 14.53
C ALA A 34 -12.91 10.83 14.54
N ARG A 35 -13.14 9.64 14.00
CA ARG A 35 -12.19 8.52 13.91
C ARG A 35 -11.39 8.57 12.60
N ARG A 36 -10.85 9.74 12.24
CA ARG A 36 -9.90 9.85 11.10
C ARG A 36 -8.51 9.26 11.41
N ASP A 37 -8.37 8.60 12.53
CA ASP A 37 -7.13 8.08 13.09
C ASP A 37 -6.81 6.63 12.67
N ARG A 38 -7.57 6.07 11.69
CA ARG A 38 -7.37 4.70 11.17
C ARG A 38 -7.27 4.68 9.65
N ILE A 39 -6.33 3.88 9.15
CA ILE A 39 -6.04 3.73 7.71
C ILE A 39 -7.25 3.13 6.96
N ASP A 40 -7.84 2.07 7.51
CA ASP A 40 -9.00 1.39 6.92
C ASP A 40 -10.24 2.30 6.81
N ILE A 41 -10.43 3.20 7.78
CA ILE A 41 -11.51 4.21 7.75
C ILE A 41 -11.22 5.27 6.68
N ARG A 42 -9.98 5.77 6.60
CA ARG A 42 -9.60 6.74 5.56
C ARG A 42 -9.69 6.14 4.15
N PHE A 43 -9.31 4.86 4.01
CA PHE A 43 -9.45 4.16 2.74
C PHE A 43 -10.93 4.03 2.34
N ALA A 44 -11.81 3.60 3.26
CA ALA A 44 -13.24 3.53 3.01
C ALA A 44 -13.82 4.90 2.60
N ALA A 45 -13.34 6.00 3.23
CA ALA A 45 -13.70 7.36 2.85
C ALA A 45 -13.27 7.71 1.42
N SER A 46 -12.07 7.29 1.02
CA SER A 46 -11.58 7.49 -0.35
C SER A 46 -12.37 6.65 -1.35
N ALA A 47 -12.66 5.39 -1.03
CA ALA A 47 -13.47 4.49 -1.85
C ALA A 47 -14.90 5.02 -2.05
N ALA A 48 -15.50 5.58 -1.01
CA ALA A 48 -16.83 6.17 -1.11
C ALA A 48 -16.89 7.41 -2.03
N ARG A 49 -15.81 8.22 -2.04
CA ARG A 49 -15.72 9.40 -2.90
C ARG A 49 -15.39 9.05 -4.35
N HIS A 50 -14.71 7.93 -4.57
CA HIS A 50 -14.17 7.57 -5.89
C HIS A 50 -14.44 6.11 -6.29
N PRO A 51 -15.66 5.55 -6.09
CA PRO A 51 -15.92 4.11 -6.17
C PRO A 51 -15.54 3.49 -7.52
N GLY A 52 -15.85 4.16 -8.62
CA GLY A 52 -15.57 3.67 -9.97
C GLY A 52 -14.18 4.02 -10.51
N ARG A 53 -13.34 4.78 -9.78
CA ARG A 53 -11.98 5.08 -10.24
C ARG A 53 -11.07 3.86 -10.03
N VAL A 54 -10.12 3.69 -10.95
CA VAL A 54 -9.04 2.71 -10.79
C VAL A 54 -8.17 3.10 -9.60
N ALA A 55 -8.11 2.24 -8.60
CA ALA A 55 -7.28 2.40 -7.41
C ALA A 55 -5.89 1.78 -7.61
N ALA A 56 -5.82 0.64 -8.29
CA ALA A 56 -4.58 -0.05 -8.53
C ALA A 56 -4.58 -0.77 -9.88
N ARG A 57 -3.41 -0.86 -10.51
CA ARG A 57 -3.16 -1.57 -11.77
C ARG A 57 -1.92 -2.43 -11.65
N ASP A 58 -1.98 -3.65 -12.20
CA ASP A 58 -0.84 -4.54 -12.39
C ASP A 58 -0.88 -5.18 -13.79
N ALA A 59 -0.01 -6.15 -14.06
CA ALA A 59 0.03 -6.86 -15.35
C ALA A 59 -1.24 -7.70 -15.63
N GLU A 60 -2.01 -8.07 -14.59
CA GLU A 60 -3.25 -8.86 -14.73
C GLU A 60 -4.49 -7.97 -14.97
N GLY A 61 -4.38 -6.65 -14.81
CA GLY A 61 -5.45 -5.69 -15.05
C GLY A 61 -5.57 -4.59 -14.00
N GLU A 62 -6.77 -4.09 -13.83
CA GLU A 62 -7.11 -2.99 -12.93
C GLU A 62 -8.01 -3.46 -11.79
N ALA A 63 -7.99 -2.71 -10.70
CA ALA A 63 -8.95 -2.82 -9.61
C ALA A 63 -9.44 -1.42 -9.24
N THR A 64 -10.74 -1.26 -9.15
CA THR A 64 -11.39 -0.02 -8.71
C THR A 64 -11.34 0.09 -7.18
N TYR A 65 -11.58 1.29 -6.68
CA TYR A 65 -11.74 1.52 -5.23
C TYR A 65 -12.84 0.66 -4.63
N LEU A 66 -13.97 0.50 -5.34
CA LEU A 66 -15.09 -0.32 -4.91
C LEU A 66 -14.72 -1.81 -4.83
N GLU A 67 -13.98 -2.33 -5.81
CA GLU A 67 -13.53 -3.72 -5.78
C GLU A 67 -12.56 -4.01 -4.64
N LEU A 68 -11.66 -3.06 -4.34
CA LEU A 68 -10.78 -3.18 -3.17
C LEU A 68 -11.57 -3.11 -1.85
N GLU A 69 -12.59 -2.26 -1.78
CA GLU A 69 -13.47 -2.14 -0.61
C GLU A 69 -14.26 -3.43 -0.37
N TRP A 70 -14.82 -4.03 -1.41
CA TRP A 70 -15.49 -5.34 -1.32
C TRP A 70 -14.55 -6.45 -0.88
N MET A 71 -13.34 -6.49 -1.43
CA MET A 71 -12.32 -7.45 -1.00
C MET A 71 -11.99 -7.28 0.48
N ALA A 72 -11.80 -6.04 0.92
CA ALA A 72 -11.51 -5.72 2.31
C ALA A 72 -12.65 -6.15 3.25
N ASP A 73 -13.91 -5.89 2.88
CA ASP A 73 -15.09 -6.30 3.67
C ASP A 73 -15.24 -7.83 3.73
N ASP A 74 -15.01 -8.53 2.60
CA ASP A 74 -15.08 -9.99 2.57
C ASP A 74 -14.02 -10.63 3.47
N ILE A 75 -12.79 -10.15 3.42
CA ILE A 75 -11.69 -10.61 4.29
C ILE A 75 -12.00 -10.30 5.76
N ALA A 76 -12.45 -9.08 6.08
CA ALA A 76 -12.79 -8.69 7.45
C ALA A 76 -13.89 -9.58 8.05
N ARG A 77 -14.95 -9.86 7.29
CA ARG A 77 -16.02 -10.77 7.72
C ARG A 77 -15.51 -12.18 8.03
N ARG A 78 -14.59 -12.71 7.22
CA ARG A 78 -14.04 -14.06 7.42
C ARG A 78 -13.05 -14.13 8.59
N LEU A 79 -12.41 -13.03 8.91
CA LEU A 79 -11.55 -12.89 10.08
C LEU A 79 -12.36 -12.63 11.38
N SER A 80 -13.58 -12.13 11.26
CA SER A 80 -14.45 -11.81 12.41
C SER A 80 -14.64 -13.02 13.33
N GLY A 81 -14.53 -12.78 14.63
CA GLY A 81 -14.59 -13.82 15.67
C GLY A 81 -13.34 -14.68 15.81
N ARG A 82 -12.34 -14.49 14.93
CA ARG A 82 -11.02 -15.15 15.00
C ARG A 82 -9.90 -14.19 15.34
N THR A 83 -10.09 -12.92 15.03
CA THR A 83 -9.13 -11.85 15.30
C THR A 83 -9.83 -10.65 15.93
N GLY A 84 -9.06 -9.73 16.48
CA GLY A 84 -9.58 -8.50 17.07
C GLY A 84 -8.45 -7.62 17.60
N PRO A 85 -8.77 -6.58 18.39
CA PRO A 85 -7.77 -5.73 19.01
C PRO A 85 -6.75 -6.53 19.82
N GLY A 86 -5.45 -6.25 19.61
CA GLY A 86 -4.37 -6.97 20.25
C GLY A 86 -3.96 -8.29 19.58
N SER A 87 -4.59 -8.68 18.45
CA SER A 87 -4.15 -9.79 17.62
C SER A 87 -3.36 -9.33 16.39
N ALA A 88 -2.55 -10.23 15.82
CA ALA A 88 -1.87 -10.05 14.56
C ALA A 88 -2.43 -10.97 13.47
N VAL A 89 -2.47 -10.48 12.25
CA VAL A 89 -2.77 -11.24 11.03
C VAL A 89 -1.59 -11.08 10.08
N ALA A 90 -1.01 -12.19 9.66
CA ALA A 90 -0.01 -12.17 8.60
C ALA A 90 -0.71 -11.99 7.24
N VAL A 91 -0.35 -10.95 6.50
CA VAL A 91 -0.78 -10.76 5.12
C VAL A 91 0.40 -11.11 4.23
N ARG A 92 0.38 -12.32 3.67
CA ARG A 92 1.39 -12.84 2.77
C ARG A 92 0.91 -12.69 1.33
N ALA A 93 1.23 -11.56 0.74
CA ALA A 93 0.79 -11.22 -0.60
C ALA A 93 1.94 -10.68 -1.46
N GLN A 94 1.90 -11.03 -2.74
CA GLN A 94 2.73 -10.34 -3.72
C GLN A 94 2.22 -8.91 -3.90
N ARG A 95 3.10 -8.01 -4.35
CA ARG A 95 2.64 -6.72 -4.84
C ARG A 95 1.69 -6.96 -6.00
N SER A 96 0.45 -6.59 -5.80
CA SER A 96 -0.63 -6.75 -6.79
C SER A 96 -1.69 -5.68 -6.58
N ARG A 97 -2.53 -5.48 -7.58
CA ARG A 97 -3.68 -4.58 -7.49
C ARG A 97 -4.63 -4.90 -6.32
N MET A 98 -4.63 -6.15 -5.83
CA MET A 98 -5.51 -6.59 -4.75
C MET A 98 -4.87 -6.56 -3.36
N ALA A 99 -3.56 -6.36 -3.26
CA ALA A 99 -2.82 -6.45 -1.98
C ALA A 99 -3.35 -5.46 -0.93
N ALA A 100 -3.67 -4.24 -1.35
CA ALA A 100 -4.23 -3.22 -0.45
C ALA A 100 -5.57 -3.65 0.16
N GLY A 101 -6.45 -4.29 -0.61
CA GLY A 101 -7.72 -4.84 -0.11
C GLY A 101 -7.53 -5.88 0.99
N ALA A 102 -6.50 -6.74 0.86
CA ALA A 102 -6.16 -7.72 1.89
C ALA A 102 -5.68 -7.06 3.19
N VAL A 103 -4.81 -6.05 3.07
CA VAL A 103 -4.32 -5.27 4.23
C VAL A 103 -5.46 -4.52 4.90
N VAL A 104 -6.28 -3.80 4.15
CA VAL A 104 -7.45 -3.07 4.69
C VAL A 104 -8.41 -4.02 5.40
N GLY A 105 -8.65 -5.21 4.83
CA GLY A 105 -9.53 -6.22 5.43
C GLY A 105 -9.04 -6.70 6.80
N ALA A 106 -7.74 -6.96 6.95
CA ALA A 106 -7.15 -7.34 8.24
C ALA A 106 -7.21 -6.19 9.26
N LEU A 107 -6.90 -4.96 8.84
CA LEU A 107 -7.03 -3.76 9.70
C LEU A 107 -8.48 -3.53 10.14
N ARG A 108 -9.46 -3.72 9.24
CA ARG A 108 -10.90 -3.59 9.52
C ARG A 108 -11.39 -4.64 10.51
N ALA A 109 -10.82 -5.85 10.49
CA ALA A 109 -11.08 -6.87 11.50
C ALA A 109 -10.49 -6.53 12.89
N GLY A 110 -9.78 -5.40 13.02
CA GLY A 110 -9.19 -4.91 14.25
C GLY A 110 -7.81 -5.47 14.57
N ALA A 111 -7.21 -6.25 13.66
CA ALA A 111 -5.91 -6.86 13.87
C ALA A 111 -4.77 -5.92 13.39
N ALA A 112 -3.59 -6.07 13.99
CA ALA A 112 -2.36 -5.54 13.42
C ALA A 112 -1.91 -6.43 12.26
N VAL A 113 -1.42 -5.84 11.18
CA VAL A 113 -0.95 -6.55 10.00
C VAL A 113 0.55 -6.83 10.12
N LEU A 114 0.94 -8.09 10.00
CA LEU A 114 2.30 -8.50 9.71
C LEU A 114 2.45 -8.66 8.20
N PRO A 115 3.07 -7.72 7.48
CA PRO A 115 3.28 -7.88 6.05
C PRO A 115 4.38 -8.92 5.79
N LEU A 116 4.11 -9.87 4.90
CA LEU A 116 5.06 -10.88 4.46
C LEU A 116 5.11 -10.94 2.94
N GLU A 117 6.29 -11.17 2.39
CA GLU A 117 6.42 -11.49 0.97
C GLU A 117 6.47 -13.01 0.75
N PRO A 118 5.75 -13.53 -0.26
CA PRO A 118 5.82 -14.95 -0.61
C PRO A 118 7.24 -15.44 -0.96
N GLY A 119 8.11 -14.53 -1.43
CA GLY A 119 9.51 -14.81 -1.75
C GLY A 119 10.45 -14.96 -0.55
N HIS A 120 10.01 -14.62 0.67
CA HIS A 120 10.80 -14.91 1.86
C HIS A 120 10.88 -16.41 2.10
N ASN A 121 12.04 -16.90 2.56
CA ASN A 121 12.14 -18.32 2.91
C ASN A 121 11.19 -18.70 4.06
N ALA A 122 10.75 -19.95 4.09
CA ALA A 122 9.75 -20.41 5.07
C ALA A 122 10.19 -20.20 6.52
N GLY A 123 11.47 -20.44 6.83
CA GLY A 123 12.01 -20.25 8.20
C GLY A 123 11.94 -18.79 8.66
N LEU A 124 12.21 -17.83 7.78
CA LEU A 124 12.04 -16.40 8.10
C LEU A 124 10.57 -16.06 8.34
N GLN A 125 9.67 -16.53 7.47
CA GLN A 125 8.24 -16.29 7.63
C GLN A 125 7.73 -16.88 8.95
N GLU A 126 8.11 -18.10 9.28
CA GLU A 126 7.77 -18.75 10.56
C GLU A 126 8.29 -17.98 11.77
N PHE A 127 9.55 -17.54 11.71
CA PHE A 127 10.14 -16.73 12.76
C PHE A 127 9.36 -15.43 12.99
N LEU A 128 9.07 -14.69 11.90
CA LEU A 128 8.35 -13.42 11.97
C LEU A 128 6.90 -13.59 12.46
N MET A 129 6.22 -14.63 12.02
CA MET A 129 4.85 -14.94 12.48
C MET A 129 4.85 -15.30 13.98
N ARG A 130 5.84 -16.05 14.42
CA ARG A 130 5.98 -16.40 15.84
C ARG A 130 6.31 -15.19 16.70
N ASP A 131 7.24 -14.34 16.27
CA ASP A 131 7.60 -13.09 16.97
C ASP A 131 6.42 -12.11 17.03
N ALA A 132 5.61 -12.04 15.98
CA ALA A 132 4.40 -11.23 15.91
C ALA A 132 3.21 -11.84 16.67
N GLY A 133 3.23 -13.10 17.03
CA GLY A 133 2.07 -13.83 17.56
C GLY A 133 0.92 -13.95 16.53
N ALA A 134 1.24 -14.01 15.24
CA ALA A 134 0.25 -14.04 14.16
C ALA A 134 -0.25 -15.48 13.94
N GLU A 135 -1.44 -15.80 14.47
CA GLU A 135 -2.09 -17.11 14.30
C GLU A 135 -2.86 -17.21 12.99
N MET A 136 -3.30 -16.09 12.43
CA MET A 136 -4.07 -16.04 11.20
C MET A 136 -3.21 -15.54 10.04
N VAL A 137 -3.44 -16.12 8.86
CA VAL A 137 -2.76 -15.78 7.60
C VAL A 137 -3.78 -15.48 6.53
N VAL A 138 -3.59 -14.39 5.80
CA VAL A 138 -4.26 -14.07 4.54
C VAL A 138 -3.20 -14.17 3.43
N SER A 139 -3.33 -15.14 2.53
CA SER A 139 -2.29 -15.45 1.53
C SER A 139 -2.83 -15.56 0.11
N ASP A 140 -2.14 -14.98 -0.87
CA ASP A 140 -2.36 -15.21 -2.31
C ASP A 140 -1.30 -16.12 -2.94
N GLY A 141 -0.25 -16.47 -2.20
CA GLY A 141 0.92 -17.22 -2.66
C GLY A 141 1.03 -18.67 -2.17
N GLY A 142 -0.08 -19.32 -1.81
CA GLY A 142 -0.09 -20.67 -1.26
C GLY A 142 0.07 -20.70 0.27
N LEU A 143 0.00 -21.90 0.84
CA LEU A 143 0.08 -22.11 2.29
C LEU A 143 1.39 -22.81 2.66
N LEU A 144 1.92 -22.50 3.84
CA LEU A 144 3.01 -23.25 4.45
C LEU A 144 2.46 -24.56 5.04
N ARG A 145 3.36 -25.51 5.37
CA ARG A 145 3.02 -26.88 5.77
C ARG A 145 2.04 -26.97 6.94
N ASP A 146 2.15 -26.05 7.90
CA ASP A 146 1.35 -26.08 9.15
C ASP A 146 0.16 -25.12 9.11
N GLU A 147 -0.16 -24.57 7.94
CA GLU A 147 -1.27 -23.66 7.76
C GLU A 147 -2.51 -24.40 7.29
N ILE A 148 -3.57 -24.32 8.09
CA ILE A 148 -4.84 -24.98 7.82
C ILE A 148 -5.82 -23.96 7.21
N PRO A 149 -6.27 -24.15 5.96
CA PRO A 149 -7.21 -23.24 5.33
C PRO A 149 -8.55 -23.29 6.03
N VAL A 150 -9.10 -22.11 6.37
CA VAL A 150 -10.41 -21.97 7.05
C VAL A 150 -11.44 -21.20 6.22
N ALA A 151 -10.98 -20.39 5.27
CA ALA A 151 -11.86 -19.64 4.38
C ALA A 151 -11.10 -19.21 3.09
N LYS A 152 -11.87 -18.70 2.12
CA LYS A 152 -11.33 -18.10 0.89
C LYS A 152 -12.07 -16.80 0.58
N ALA A 153 -11.33 -15.76 0.19
CA ALA A 153 -11.83 -14.46 -0.22
C ALA A 153 -11.19 -14.08 -1.56
N GLY A 154 -11.92 -14.19 -2.66
CA GLY A 154 -11.38 -14.00 -4.00
C GLY A 154 -10.15 -14.90 -4.25
N ARG A 155 -9.02 -14.27 -4.56
CA ARG A 155 -7.72 -14.96 -4.74
C ARG A 155 -7.03 -15.34 -3.42
N PHE A 156 -7.45 -14.77 -2.30
CA PHE A 156 -6.81 -15.00 -1.00
C PHE A 156 -7.37 -16.21 -0.28
N VAL A 157 -6.49 -17.02 0.28
CA VAL A 157 -6.79 -18.08 1.23
C VAL A 157 -6.56 -17.55 2.64
N ILE A 158 -7.52 -17.75 3.52
CA ILE A 158 -7.40 -17.45 4.94
C ILE A 158 -7.12 -18.75 5.66
N ALA A 159 -6.04 -18.79 6.43
CA ALA A 159 -5.59 -19.98 7.14
C ALA A 159 -5.29 -19.67 8.61
N VAL A 160 -5.28 -20.72 9.43
CA VAL A 160 -4.89 -20.68 10.84
C VAL A 160 -3.66 -21.56 11.08
N ARG A 161 -2.79 -21.13 12.00
CA ARG A 161 -1.68 -21.93 12.53
C ARG A 161 -1.92 -22.23 14.01
N PRO A 162 -2.39 -23.43 14.36
CA PRO A 162 -2.83 -23.77 15.73
C PRO A 162 -1.70 -23.78 16.78
N GLU A 163 -0.46 -23.96 16.37
CA GLU A 163 0.69 -24.18 17.27
C GLU A 163 1.46 -22.91 17.66
N MET A 164 0.96 -21.72 17.32
CA MET A 164 1.63 -20.44 17.64
C MET A 164 1.34 -20.00 19.07
N ALA A 165 1.96 -20.65 20.06
CA ALA A 165 1.66 -20.47 21.48
C ALA A 165 2.25 -19.20 22.14
N MET A 166 2.97 -18.34 21.42
CA MET A 166 3.51 -17.11 22.02
C MET A 166 2.59 -15.91 21.69
N ARG A 167 1.70 -15.59 22.61
CA ARG A 167 0.93 -14.35 22.54
C ARG A 167 1.85 -13.18 22.90
N ARG A 168 2.22 -12.40 21.87
CA ARG A 168 2.84 -11.10 22.09
C ARG A 168 1.74 -10.09 22.44
N GLU A 169 1.97 -9.26 23.43
CA GLU A 169 1.13 -8.12 23.69
C GLU A 169 1.38 -7.06 22.59
N ILE A 170 0.37 -6.84 21.75
CA ILE A 170 0.41 -5.83 20.70
C ILE A 170 -0.16 -4.54 21.25
N PRO A 171 0.61 -3.43 21.24
CA PRO A 171 0.13 -2.15 21.74
C PRO A 171 -1.17 -1.72 21.04
N PRO A 172 -2.09 -1.05 21.75
CA PRO A 172 -3.29 -0.50 21.14
C PRO A 172 -2.98 0.42 19.96
N LYS A 173 -3.86 0.44 18.95
CA LYS A 173 -3.74 1.24 17.73
C LYS A 173 -2.59 0.85 16.80
N THR A 174 -1.91 -0.28 17.03
CA THR A 174 -0.94 -0.83 16.09
C THR A 174 -1.66 -1.20 14.78
N ALA A 175 -1.16 -0.67 13.67
CA ALA A 175 -1.62 -1.01 12.33
C ALA A 175 -0.74 -2.09 11.71
N PHE A 176 0.58 -1.97 11.89
CA PHE A 176 1.55 -2.88 11.30
C PHE A 176 2.57 -3.36 12.32
N LEU A 177 3.07 -4.57 12.06
CA LEU A 177 4.26 -5.12 12.69
C LEU A 177 5.37 -5.15 11.64
N ALA A 178 6.13 -4.05 11.58
CA ALA A 178 7.13 -3.83 10.54
C ALA A 178 8.47 -4.47 10.90
N LEU A 179 9.20 -4.88 9.87
CA LEU A 179 10.61 -5.23 10.01
C LEU A 179 11.44 -3.96 10.24
N PRO A 180 12.44 -3.99 11.14
CA PRO A 180 13.33 -2.84 11.28
C PRO A 180 14.08 -2.58 9.97
N SER A 181 14.03 -1.33 9.49
CA SER A 181 14.85 -0.87 8.38
C SER A 181 16.30 -0.71 8.87
N GLY A 182 17.28 -1.24 8.13
CA GLY A 182 18.68 -1.13 8.48
C GLY A 182 19.13 -2.26 9.41
N GLY A 183 19.66 -3.33 8.80
CA GLY A 183 20.21 -4.46 9.51
C GLY A 183 21.49 -4.08 10.27
N ASP A 184 21.37 -3.74 11.55
CA ASP A 184 22.47 -3.94 12.48
C ASP A 184 22.61 -5.47 12.65
N PRO A 185 23.72 -6.10 12.20
CA PRO A 185 23.90 -7.56 12.28
C PRO A 185 23.86 -8.12 13.70
N GLY A 186 23.91 -7.26 14.72
CA GLY A 186 23.84 -7.61 16.14
C GLY A 186 22.46 -7.43 16.78
N ARG A 187 21.49 -6.87 16.09
CA ARG A 187 20.14 -6.64 16.61
C ARG A 187 19.22 -7.80 16.19
N ALA A 188 18.58 -8.45 17.17
CA ALA A 188 17.61 -9.50 16.87
C ALA A 188 16.56 -8.98 15.87
N LEU A 189 16.26 -9.78 14.85
CA LEU A 189 15.18 -9.55 13.90
C LEU A 189 13.83 -9.61 14.65
N ALA A 190 13.46 -8.53 15.34
CA ALA A 190 12.20 -8.43 16.04
C ALA A 190 11.30 -7.45 15.31
N VAL A 191 10.03 -7.82 15.06
CA VAL A 191 9.06 -6.90 14.49
C VAL A 191 8.79 -5.75 15.45
N ARG A 192 8.65 -4.53 14.92
CA ARG A 192 8.28 -3.34 15.68
C ARG A 192 6.84 -2.91 15.38
N PRO A 193 6.08 -2.47 16.40
CA PRO A 193 4.75 -1.93 16.15
C PRO A 193 4.85 -0.56 15.46
N VAL A 194 4.02 -0.38 14.46
CA VAL A 194 3.76 0.88 13.76
C VAL A 194 2.28 1.19 13.90
N THR A 195 1.94 2.34 14.43
CA THR A 195 0.54 2.71 14.66
C THR A 195 -0.13 3.23 13.38
N HIS A 196 -1.46 3.25 13.37
CA HIS A 196 -2.20 3.94 12.31
C HIS A 196 -1.75 5.40 12.17
N MET A 197 -1.50 6.09 13.31
CA MET A 197 -1.10 7.50 13.31
C MET A 197 0.31 7.71 12.75
N ASP A 198 1.24 6.77 12.93
CA ASP A 198 2.58 6.88 12.32
C ASP A 198 2.48 6.97 10.80
N VAL A 199 1.64 6.11 10.19
CA VAL A 199 1.40 6.14 8.74
C VAL A 199 0.63 7.38 8.33
N LEU A 200 -0.45 7.72 9.03
CA LEU A 200 -1.31 8.85 8.69
C LEU A 200 -0.63 10.20 8.88
N SER A 201 0.27 10.34 9.85
CA SER A 201 1.04 11.59 10.05
C SER A 201 1.93 11.88 8.84
N TRP A 202 2.55 10.85 8.26
CA TRP A 202 3.30 11.03 7.02
C TRP A 202 2.37 11.43 5.86
N VAL A 203 1.23 10.76 5.70
CA VAL A 203 0.23 11.07 4.67
C VAL A 203 -0.25 12.52 4.81
N ASP A 204 -0.60 12.94 6.03
CA ASP A 204 -1.11 14.29 6.32
C ASP A 204 -0.05 15.38 6.10
N ALA A 205 1.22 15.06 6.30
CA ALA A 205 2.31 15.99 6.03
C ALA A 205 2.66 16.06 4.52
N CYS A 206 2.76 14.90 3.85
CA CYS A 206 3.24 14.83 2.47
C CYS A 206 2.20 15.19 1.42
N LEU A 207 0.97 14.67 1.51
CA LEU A 207 -0.01 14.85 0.43
C LEU A 207 -0.33 16.31 0.12
N PRO A 208 -0.51 17.22 1.11
CA PRO A 208 -0.71 18.64 0.82
C PRO A 208 0.51 19.29 0.15
N MET A 209 1.74 18.92 0.54
CA MET A 209 2.96 19.47 -0.04
C MET A 209 3.16 19.03 -1.50
N LEU A 210 2.74 17.80 -1.82
CA LEU A 210 2.78 17.26 -3.18
C LEU A 210 1.55 17.69 -4.00
N GLU A 211 0.61 18.43 -3.41
CA GLU A 211 -0.69 18.73 -4.04
C GLU A 211 -1.31 17.45 -4.62
N SER A 212 -1.20 16.35 -3.85
CA SER A 212 -1.60 15.03 -4.33
C SER A 212 -3.11 14.85 -4.28
N GLY A 213 -3.65 14.25 -5.34
CA GLY A 213 -5.08 14.11 -5.52
C GLY A 213 -5.49 12.94 -6.41
N PRO A 214 -6.78 12.91 -6.81
CA PRO A 214 -7.35 11.80 -7.56
C PRO A 214 -6.73 11.55 -8.93
N ASP A 215 -6.06 12.54 -9.51
CA ASP A 215 -5.46 12.41 -10.85
C ASP A 215 -4.00 11.95 -10.80
N ASP A 216 -3.45 11.77 -9.60
CA ASP A 216 -2.09 11.27 -9.46
C ASP A 216 -1.98 9.77 -9.68
N VAL A 217 -0.87 9.40 -10.30
CA VAL A 217 -0.46 8.03 -10.59
C VAL A 217 0.87 7.77 -9.92
N TRP A 218 0.86 6.90 -8.92
CA TRP A 218 2.06 6.54 -8.16
C TRP A 218 2.56 5.17 -8.56
N THR A 219 3.85 4.95 -8.53
CA THR A 219 4.41 3.60 -8.60
C THR A 219 4.31 2.88 -7.26
N TYR A 220 4.02 1.58 -7.28
CA TYR A 220 4.20 0.67 -6.14
C TYR A 220 5.37 -0.26 -6.45
N PHE A 221 6.56 0.21 -6.11
CA PHE A 221 7.85 -0.39 -6.47
C PHE A 221 8.45 -1.20 -5.32
N HIS A 222 8.36 -0.69 -4.08
CA HIS A 222 8.97 -1.31 -2.91
C HIS A 222 8.03 -2.32 -2.24
N SER A 223 8.63 -3.25 -1.48
CA SER A 223 7.88 -4.19 -0.66
C SER A 223 7.04 -3.47 0.40
N MET A 224 5.83 -3.99 0.67
CA MET A 224 5.01 -3.51 1.78
C MET A 224 5.64 -3.78 3.16
N THR A 225 6.70 -4.60 3.23
CA THR A 225 7.47 -4.81 4.45
C THR A 225 8.39 -3.64 4.81
N LEU A 226 8.60 -2.71 3.86
CA LEU A 226 9.43 -1.52 3.98
C LEU A 226 8.58 -0.25 4.12
N ASP A 227 9.10 0.74 4.81
CA ASP A 227 8.44 2.05 4.98
C ASP A 227 8.09 2.70 3.64
N LEU A 228 8.98 2.61 2.64
CA LEU A 228 8.73 3.14 1.29
C LEU A 228 7.54 2.48 0.61
N GLY A 229 7.43 1.14 0.67
CA GLY A 229 6.29 0.43 0.09
C GLY A 229 4.96 0.79 0.76
N MET A 230 4.97 1.11 2.06
CA MET A 230 3.80 1.63 2.76
C MET A 230 3.39 3.02 2.25
N ARG A 231 4.35 3.90 2.00
CA ARG A 231 4.10 5.25 1.44
C ARG A 231 3.55 5.18 0.03
N GLU A 232 4.12 4.30 -0.81
CA GLU A 232 3.67 4.04 -2.18
C GLU A 232 2.25 3.46 -2.25
N MET A 233 1.85 2.69 -1.25
CA MET A 233 0.50 2.15 -1.14
C MET A 233 -0.49 3.20 -0.64
N TRP A 234 -0.20 3.83 0.50
CA TRP A 234 -1.19 4.69 1.17
C TRP A 234 -1.24 6.11 0.61
N GLY A 235 -0.16 6.64 0.04
CA GLY A 235 -0.17 7.96 -0.59
C GLY A 235 -1.32 8.10 -1.61
N PRO A 236 -1.31 7.34 -2.70
CA PRO A 236 -2.36 7.43 -3.72
C PRO A 236 -3.72 6.95 -3.20
N LEU A 237 -3.79 5.83 -2.47
CA LEU A 237 -5.06 5.24 -2.07
C LEU A 237 -5.85 6.12 -1.08
N LEU A 238 -5.18 6.92 -0.27
CA LEU A 238 -5.84 7.83 0.67
C LEU A 238 -6.12 9.22 0.08
N SER A 239 -5.55 9.56 -1.09
CA SER A 239 -5.83 10.79 -1.85
C SER A 239 -6.82 10.61 -3.01
N GLY A 240 -7.24 9.38 -3.32
CA GLY A 240 -8.11 9.08 -4.46
C GLY A 240 -7.37 8.82 -5.76
N GLY A 241 -6.04 8.80 -5.74
CA GLY A 241 -5.16 8.53 -6.88
C GLY A 241 -5.09 7.05 -7.26
N ARG A 242 -4.20 6.72 -8.19
CA ARG A 242 -4.00 5.38 -8.73
C ARG A 242 -2.60 4.86 -8.41
N THR A 243 -2.51 3.58 -8.04
CA THR A 243 -1.25 2.87 -7.84
C THR A 243 -0.92 1.99 -9.05
N VAL A 244 0.26 2.11 -9.62
CA VAL A 244 0.78 1.20 -10.66
C VAL A 244 1.81 0.27 -10.02
N VAL A 245 1.48 -1.01 -9.97
CA VAL A 245 2.35 -2.05 -9.42
C VAL A 245 3.51 -2.30 -10.38
N VAL A 246 4.72 -2.17 -9.88
CA VAL A 246 5.94 -2.50 -10.63
C VAL A 246 6.32 -3.94 -10.28
N ASP A 247 6.23 -4.84 -11.25
CA ASP A 247 6.64 -6.23 -11.07
C ASP A 247 8.16 -6.34 -10.89
N ARG A 248 8.63 -7.55 -10.50
CA ARG A 248 10.03 -7.77 -10.17
C ARG A 248 10.97 -7.62 -11.36
N ASP A 249 10.54 -8.03 -12.54
CA ASP A 249 11.36 -8.00 -13.75
C ASP A 249 11.52 -6.54 -14.20
N THR A 250 10.43 -5.79 -14.26
CA THR A 250 10.46 -4.34 -14.53
C THR A 250 11.28 -3.57 -13.48
N ALA A 251 11.18 -3.92 -12.21
CA ALA A 251 11.95 -3.27 -11.14
C ALA A 251 13.47 -3.51 -11.25
N SER A 252 13.87 -4.61 -11.88
CA SER A 252 15.29 -4.96 -12.09
C SER A 252 15.88 -4.39 -13.40
N ASP A 253 15.03 -3.94 -14.33
CA ASP A 253 15.39 -3.38 -15.64
C ASP A 253 15.02 -1.89 -15.72
N ALA A 254 16.01 -1.01 -15.49
CA ALA A 254 15.77 0.43 -15.48
C ALA A 254 15.16 0.96 -16.80
N PRO A 255 15.57 0.54 -18.01
CA PRO A 255 14.90 0.88 -19.26
C PRO A 255 13.41 0.43 -19.31
N ALA A 256 13.08 -0.77 -18.81
CA ALA A 256 11.69 -1.22 -18.72
C ALA A 256 10.88 -0.37 -17.75
N PHE A 257 11.49 0.02 -16.63
CA PHE A 257 10.84 0.89 -15.66
C PHE A 257 10.58 2.30 -16.23
N VAL A 258 11.54 2.88 -16.99
CA VAL A 258 11.31 4.16 -17.69
C VAL A 258 10.15 4.06 -18.68
N ARG A 259 10.05 2.97 -19.45
CA ARG A 259 8.90 2.75 -20.36
C ARG A 259 7.58 2.71 -19.58
N LEU A 260 7.53 1.97 -18.47
CA LEU A 260 6.35 1.91 -17.61
C LEU A 260 5.94 3.30 -17.10
N LEU A 261 6.92 4.13 -16.64
CA LEU A 261 6.65 5.50 -16.19
C LEU A 261 5.99 6.34 -17.29
N ALA A 262 6.48 6.22 -18.53
CA ALA A 262 5.94 6.95 -19.67
C ALA A 262 4.54 6.45 -20.08
N GLU A 263 4.38 5.12 -20.23
CA GLU A 263 3.13 4.49 -20.69
C GLU A 263 1.99 4.65 -19.70
N GLN A 264 2.28 4.66 -18.39
CA GLN A 264 1.28 4.79 -17.35
C GLN A 264 1.05 6.25 -16.91
N GLU A 265 1.77 7.19 -17.53
CA GLU A 265 1.71 8.62 -17.20
C GLU A 265 1.92 8.86 -15.69
N VAL A 266 2.96 8.20 -15.14
CA VAL A 266 3.25 8.26 -13.70
C VAL A 266 3.57 9.68 -13.29
N THR A 267 2.91 10.16 -12.23
CA THR A 267 3.10 11.52 -11.68
C THR A 267 4.02 11.55 -10.47
N VAL A 268 4.09 10.45 -9.71
CA VAL A 268 4.90 10.33 -8.49
C VAL A 268 5.67 9.02 -8.51
N VAL A 269 6.99 9.11 -8.36
CA VAL A 269 7.88 7.96 -8.22
C VAL A 269 8.64 8.04 -6.90
N THR A 270 8.75 6.92 -6.19
CA THR A 270 9.57 6.81 -4.99
C THR A 270 10.77 5.91 -5.27
N GLN A 271 11.97 6.34 -4.92
CA GLN A 271 13.19 5.58 -5.15
C GLN A 271 14.22 5.79 -4.02
N LEU A 272 15.10 4.81 -3.84
CA LEU A 272 16.37 5.07 -3.16
C LEU A 272 17.25 5.95 -4.05
N PRO A 273 18.05 6.87 -3.52
CA PRO A 273 18.96 7.70 -4.31
C PRO A 273 19.86 6.93 -5.27
N SER A 274 20.38 5.77 -4.86
CA SER A 274 21.17 4.88 -5.72
C SER A 274 20.37 4.29 -6.89
N ALA A 275 19.09 3.94 -6.65
CA ALA A 275 18.18 3.46 -7.70
C ALA A 275 17.77 4.59 -8.64
N PHE A 276 17.56 5.80 -8.10
CA PHE A 276 17.27 7.00 -8.89
C PHE A 276 18.42 7.36 -9.84
N ALA A 277 19.66 7.19 -9.43
CA ALA A 277 20.81 7.41 -10.31
C ALA A 277 20.78 6.47 -11.55
N ARG A 278 20.38 5.19 -11.36
CA ARG A 278 20.19 4.25 -12.47
C ARG A 278 19.01 4.62 -13.36
N LEU A 279 17.89 5.04 -12.74
CA LEU A 279 16.71 5.53 -13.45
C LEU A 279 17.07 6.75 -14.32
N ASN A 280 17.78 7.74 -13.76
CA ASN A 280 18.25 8.92 -14.48
C ASN A 280 19.09 8.57 -15.71
N ALA A 281 20.05 7.67 -15.54
CA ALA A 281 20.90 7.22 -16.65
C ALA A 281 20.08 6.51 -17.75
N ALA A 282 19.11 5.68 -17.39
CA ALA A 282 18.26 4.95 -18.32
C ALA A 282 17.22 5.85 -19.01
N ALA A 283 16.80 6.93 -18.37
CA ALA A 283 15.76 7.83 -18.89
C ALA A 283 16.30 8.85 -19.93
N ARG A 284 17.61 8.86 -20.20
CA ARG A 284 18.18 9.78 -21.19
C ARG A 284 17.54 9.59 -22.56
N GLY A 285 17.04 10.68 -23.14
CA GLY A 285 16.34 10.66 -24.43
C GLY A 285 14.86 10.26 -24.34
N THR A 286 14.34 9.97 -23.15
CA THR A 286 12.92 9.67 -22.92
C THR A 286 12.30 10.82 -22.13
N ALA A 287 11.23 11.43 -22.65
CA ALA A 287 10.50 12.45 -21.93
C ALA A 287 9.46 11.81 -20.98
N LEU A 288 9.39 12.31 -19.76
CA LEU A 288 8.40 11.92 -18.73
C LEU A 288 7.57 13.18 -18.33
N PRO A 289 6.75 13.72 -19.24
CA PRO A 289 6.07 15.01 -19.01
C PRO A 289 5.02 14.97 -17.91
N ALA A 290 4.48 13.78 -17.60
CA ALA A 290 3.51 13.57 -16.53
C ALA A 290 4.17 13.56 -15.14
N LEU A 291 5.47 13.26 -15.03
CA LEU A 291 6.15 13.13 -13.75
C LEU A 291 6.25 14.49 -13.06
N ARG A 292 5.69 14.56 -11.86
CA ARG A 292 5.63 15.77 -11.02
C ARG A 292 6.55 15.69 -9.80
N HIS A 293 6.70 14.49 -9.24
CA HIS A 293 7.46 14.30 -8.00
C HIS A 293 8.34 13.06 -8.04
N VAL A 294 9.57 13.24 -7.58
CA VAL A 294 10.52 12.17 -7.27
C VAL A 294 10.78 12.21 -5.78
N LEU A 295 10.35 11.16 -5.07
CA LEU A 295 10.52 11.03 -3.63
C LEU A 295 11.75 10.16 -3.36
N LEU A 296 12.75 10.71 -2.68
CA LEU A 296 14.00 10.04 -2.33
C LEU A 296 14.06 9.80 -0.83
N SER A 297 14.51 8.64 -0.38
CA SER A 297 14.58 8.28 1.03
C SER A 297 15.72 7.29 1.33
N ASP A 298 16.07 7.20 2.60
CA ASP A 298 16.89 6.15 3.23
C ASP A 298 18.38 6.11 2.84
N GLU A 299 18.80 6.92 1.89
CA GLU A 299 20.22 7.08 1.49
C GLU A 299 20.55 8.56 1.30
N PRO A 300 21.80 8.97 1.44
CA PRO A 300 22.23 10.33 1.09
C PRO A 300 22.01 10.62 -0.40
N VAL A 301 21.47 11.79 -0.69
CA VAL A 301 21.21 12.24 -2.07
C VAL A 301 22.46 12.91 -2.66
N ASP A 302 22.92 12.41 -3.81
CA ASP A 302 24.02 13.03 -4.56
C ASP A 302 23.48 14.21 -5.38
N GLY A 303 23.92 15.43 -5.04
CA GLY A 303 23.57 16.65 -5.75
C GLY A 303 23.96 16.64 -7.24
N ALA A 304 25.01 15.90 -7.62
CA ALA A 304 25.41 15.78 -9.01
C ALA A 304 24.39 14.99 -9.84
N VAL A 305 23.78 13.95 -9.26
CA VAL A 305 22.72 13.18 -9.92
C VAL A 305 21.47 14.05 -10.13
N LEU A 306 21.11 14.88 -9.15
CA LEU A 306 20.00 15.82 -9.28
C LEU A 306 20.26 16.92 -10.34
N ALA A 307 21.47 17.44 -10.38
CA ALA A 307 21.88 18.43 -11.39
C ALA A 307 21.82 17.82 -12.80
N ASP A 308 22.30 16.59 -12.95
CA ASP A 308 22.25 15.85 -14.21
C ASP A 308 20.81 15.59 -14.66
N TRP A 309 19.92 15.13 -13.75
CA TRP A 309 18.49 14.95 -14.01
C TRP A 309 17.82 16.23 -14.53
N ARG A 310 18.05 17.34 -13.86
CA ARG A 310 17.50 18.64 -14.26
C ARG A 310 18.01 19.08 -15.62
N SER A 311 19.32 18.92 -15.88
CA SER A 311 19.94 19.31 -17.14
C SER A 311 19.52 18.44 -18.33
N ALA A 312 19.20 17.18 -18.09
CA ALA A 312 18.76 16.25 -19.12
C ALA A 312 17.33 16.53 -19.63
N GLY A 313 16.55 17.36 -18.91
CA GLY A 313 15.21 17.77 -19.33
C GLY A 313 14.19 16.62 -19.42
N ILE A 314 14.44 15.50 -18.75
CA ILE A 314 13.61 14.28 -18.78
C ILE A 314 12.21 14.57 -18.25
N ALA A 315 12.11 15.28 -17.13
CA ALA A 315 10.87 15.68 -16.49
C ALA A 315 11.00 17.13 -15.98
N PRO A 316 10.86 18.13 -16.86
CA PRO A 316 11.24 19.51 -16.56
C PRO A 316 10.42 20.19 -15.46
N ARG A 317 9.26 19.60 -15.11
CA ARG A 317 8.39 20.09 -14.03
C ARG A 317 8.49 19.28 -12.74
N ALA A 318 9.26 18.17 -12.74
CA ALA A 318 9.37 17.32 -11.58
C ALA A 318 10.21 17.95 -10.47
N LEU A 319 9.67 17.94 -9.25
CA LEU A 319 10.39 18.29 -8.03
C LEU A 319 10.95 17.04 -7.38
N ALA A 320 12.20 17.10 -6.94
CA ALA A 320 12.79 16.06 -6.11
C ALA A 320 12.63 16.42 -4.63
N TRP A 321 12.31 15.43 -3.81
CA TRP A 321 12.05 15.57 -2.39
C TRP A 321 12.89 14.57 -1.58
N ASP A 322 13.48 15.01 -0.49
CA ASP A 322 13.94 14.11 0.55
C ASP A 322 12.76 13.82 1.51
N VAL A 323 12.40 12.57 1.63
CA VAL A 323 11.30 12.11 2.49
C VAL A 323 11.77 11.14 3.58
N SER A 324 13.08 11.09 3.87
CA SER A 324 13.65 10.28 4.96
C SER A 324 13.16 10.70 6.35
N GLY A 325 12.80 11.97 6.47
CA GLY A 325 12.24 12.59 7.68
C GLY A 325 11.03 13.46 7.35
N SER A 326 11.04 14.70 7.82
CA SER A 326 10.07 15.71 7.36
C SER A 326 10.37 16.02 5.90
N PRO A 327 9.36 15.97 5.01
CA PRO A 327 9.58 16.18 3.59
C PRO A 327 10.18 17.56 3.29
N SER A 328 11.21 17.59 2.45
CA SER A 328 11.87 18.83 1.99
C SER A 328 12.21 18.73 0.51
N VAL A 329 12.10 19.87 -0.20
CA VAL A 329 12.51 19.99 -1.60
C VAL A 329 14.03 19.99 -1.69
N LEU A 330 14.57 19.22 -2.66
CA LEU A 330 16.01 19.09 -2.94
C LEU A 330 16.47 20.03 -4.04
#